data_5a1e90366a1d2050686f803ed33f43a4
#
_entry.id   5a1e90366a1d2050686f803ed33f43a4
#
_cell.length_a   1.000
_cell.length_b   1.000
_cell.length_c   1.000
_cell.angle_alpha   90.00
_cell.angle_beta   90.00
_cell.angle_gamma   90.00
#
_symmetry.space_group_name_H-M   'P 1'
#
loop_
_entity.id
_entity.type
_entity.pdbx_description
1 polymer ?
#
loop_
_entity_poly.entity_id
_entity_poly.type
_entity_poly.pdbx_seq_one_letter_code
_entity_poly.pdbx_strand_id
1 'polypeptide(L)'
;SIGIGEKYPKLYYKNNVLGTKSLLKACNNSLVKNFIFSSTAAVYKDKQNIVNEKSKILPKSVYGKTKLLAEKIIISYCKKEKINYGVLRYFNVCGASPSGKIGLISKGDHLFKNISTEIVKKKPLISIYGNDYNTPDGTAIRDFIHVTDLAEIHYQVLKKISQSKKSKILNCGYNRGLSVKQVVNEFKSQVKKTIKIKSQKRRLGDMEILIANNKSLKKFINWKPKYNSLSYIVKTCIRWEKKIKT
;
A
#
# COMPACT_ATOMS: atom_id res chain seq x y z
N SER A 1 9.06 -4.83 -2.48
CA SER A 1 8.73 -4.22 -3.78
C SER A 1 8.51 -5.32 -4.83
N ILE A 2 7.74 -5.03 -5.89
CA ILE A 2 7.45 -5.99 -6.96
C ILE A 2 8.76 -6.37 -7.68
N GLY A 3 9.57 -5.39 -8.09
CA GLY A 3 10.82 -5.63 -8.83
C GLY A 3 11.84 -6.49 -8.06
N ILE A 4 11.98 -6.27 -6.75
CA ILE A 4 12.86 -7.10 -5.92
C ILE A 4 12.31 -8.53 -5.81
N GLY A 5 10.97 -8.68 -5.74
CA GLY A 5 10.33 -10.00 -5.68
C GLY A 5 10.60 -10.85 -6.91
N GLU A 6 10.56 -10.26 -8.11
CA GLU A 6 10.92 -10.95 -9.36
C GLU A 6 12.39 -11.39 -9.40
N LYS A 7 13.29 -10.55 -8.87
CA LYS A 7 14.73 -10.86 -8.81
C LYS A 7 15.07 -11.93 -7.78
N TYR A 8 14.37 -11.96 -6.62
CA TYR A 8 14.65 -12.86 -5.52
C TYR A 8 13.41 -13.64 -5.04
N PRO A 9 12.80 -14.49 -5.87
CA PRO A 9 11.53 -15.16 -5.57
C PRO A 9 11.61 -16.08 -4.34
N LYS A 10 12.71 -16.81 -4.16
CA LYS A 10 12.95 -17.69 -2.99
C LYS A 10 12.94 -16.90 -1.68
N LEU A 11 13.53 -15.69 -1.66
CA LEU A 11 13.54 -14.82 -0.48
C LEU A 11 12.12 -14.37 -0.10
N TYR A 12 11.31 -13.99 -1.10
CA TYR A 12 9.91 -13.59 -0.89
C TYR A 12 9.07 -14.77 -0.37
N TYR A 13 9.27 -15.97 -0.92
CA TYR A 13 8.61 -17.16 -0.42
C TYR A 13 9.02 -17.46 1.04
N LYS A 14 10.30 -17.46 1.34
CA LYS A 14 10.82 -17.68 2.69
C LYS A 14 10.20 -16.70 3.70
N ASN A 15 10.27 -15.39 3.41
CA ASN A 15 9.78 -14.38 4.34
C ASN A 15 8.26 -14.33 4.45
N ASN A 16 7.55 -14.31 3.30
CA ASN A 16 6.10 -14.11 3.31
C ASN A 16 5.31 -15.39 3.62
N VAL A 17 5.81 -16.56 3.21
CA VAL A 17 5.07 -17.82 3.36
C VAL A 17 5.59 -18.62 4.55
N LEU A 18 6.90 -18.96 4.55
CA LEU A 18 7.46 -19.74 5.64
C LEU A 18 7.49 -18.93 6.96
N GLY A 19 7.83 -17.64 6.89
CA GLY A 19 7.75 -16.74 8.06
C GLY A 19 6.34 -16.65 8.63
N THR A 20 5.30 -16.57 7.77
CA THR A 20 3.90 -16.63 8.22
C THR A 20 3.58 -17.96 8.90
N LYS A 21 4.00 -19.10 8.33
CA LYS A 21 3.80 -20.42 8.96
C LYS A 21 4.47 -20.52 10.34
N SER A 22 5.72 -20.03 10.44
CA SER A 22 6.44 -20.01 11.72
C SER A 22 5.74 -19.17 12.79
N LEU A 23 5.26 -17.96 12.39
CA LEU A 23 4.50 -17.09 13.31
C LEU A 23 3.21 -17.74 13.78
N LEU A 24 2.44 -18.35 12.87
CA LEU A 24 1.21 -19.05 13.24
C LEU A 24 1.47 -20.26 14.14
N LYS A 25 2.56 -21.01 13.89
CA LYS A 25 2.96 -22.11 14.78
C LYS A 25 3.27 -21.60 16.20
N ALA A 26 3.92 -20.45 16.33
CA ALA A 26 4.17 -19.82 17.64
C ALA A 26 2.86 -19.35 18.32
N CYS A 27 1.81 -19.03 17.56
CA CYS A 27 0.51 -18.70 18.11
C CYS A 27 -0.25 -19.92 18.68
N ASN A 28 0.12 -21.14 18.31
CA ASN A 28 -0.63 -22.37 18.67
C ASN A 28 -0.74 -22.60 20.18
N ASN A 29 0.31 -22.27 20.92
CA ASN A 29 0.36 -22.41 22.38
C ASN A 29 0.26 -21.06 23.11
N SER A 30 -0.33 -20.05 22.46
CA SER A 30 -0.43 -18.70 22.99
C SER A 30 -1.88 -18.30 23.24
N LEU A 31 -2.07 -17.22 24.03
CA LEU A 31 -3.38 -16.63 24.30
C LEU A 31 -3.87 -15.70 23.16
N VAL A 32 -3.30 -15.79 21.96
CA VAL A 32 -3.69 -14.96 20.81
C VAL A 32 -5.11 -15.28 20.37
N LYS A 33 -6.00 -14.30 20.45
CA LYS A 33 -7.41 -14.41 20.04
C LYS A 33 -7.72 -13.63 18.75
N ASN A 34 -6.84 -12.72 18.34
CA ASN A 34 -7.07 -11.86 17.19
C ASN A 34 -5.77 -11.71 16.37
N PHE A 35 -5.87 -11.74 15.04
CA PHE A 35 -4.74 -11.66 14.13
C PHE A 35 -5.02 -10.64 13.01
N ILE A 36 -4.14 -9.65 12.83
CA ILE A 36 -4.22 -8.71 11.70
C ILE A 36 -3.10 -8.99 10.73
N PHE A 37 -3.44 -9.12 9.45
CA PHE A 37 -2.49 -9.38 8.39
C PHE A 37 -2.43 -8.23 7.39
N SER A 38 -1.23 -7.69 7.22
CA SER A 38 -0.90 -6.69 6.20
C SER A 38 -0.78 -7.36 4.83
N SER A 39 -1.86 -7.38 4.06
CA SER A 39 -1.88 -7.89 2.69
C SER A 39 -1.77 -6.76 1.65
N THR A 40 -2.09 -7.00 0.40
CA THR A 40 -1.82 -6.09 -0.72
C THR A 40 -2.89 -6.16 -1.80
N ALA A 41 -3.14 -5.05 -2.49
CA ALA A 41 -3.95 -5.01 -3.71
C ALA A 41 -3.30 -5.76 -4.90
N ALA A 42 -2.00 -6.08 -4.83
CA ALA A 42 -1.32 -6.86 -5.87
C ALA A 42 -1.82 -8.31 -6.00
N VAL A 43 -2.75 -8.76 -5.15
CA VAL A 43 -3.44 -10.06 -5.27
C VAL A 43 -4.51 -10.06 -6.36
N TYR A 44 -5.03 -8.91 -6.75
CA TYR A 44 -6.10 -8.80 -7.74
C TYR A 44 -5.61 -9.05 -9.16
N LYS A 45 -6.53 -9.52 -10.01
CA LYS A 45 -6.31 -9.60 -11.45
C LYS A 45 -6.19 -8.19 -12.03
N ASP A 46 -5.27 -8.03 -12.97
CA ASP A 46 -5.12 -6.80 -13.75
C ASP A 46 -6.38 -6.42 -14.57
N LYS A 47 -6.46 -5.15 -14.97
CA LYS A 47 -7.55 -4.58 -15.81
C LYS A 47 -8.96 -4.63 -15.18
N GLN A 48 -9.05 -4.56 -13.86
CA GLN A 48 -10.34 -4.42 -13.17
C GLN A 48 -10.63 -2.99 -12.70
N ASN A 49 -9.66 -2.08 -12.84
CA ASN A 49 -9.71 -0.66 -12.49
C ASN A 49 -10.10 -0.39 -11.03
N ILE A 50 -11.37 -0.57 -10.66
CA ILE A 50 -11.87 -0.44 -9.28
C ILE A 50 -12.17 -1.85 -8.76
N VAL A 51 -11.53 -2.25 -7.66
CA VAL A 51 -11.65 -3.60 -7.11
C VAL A 51 -12.26 -3.58 -5.71
N ASN A 52 -13.13 -4.53 -5.45
CA ASN A 52 -13.66 -4.85 -4.13
C ASN A 52 -13.15 -6.23 -3.68
N GLU A 53 -13.48 -6.65 -2.46
CA GLU A 53 -12.97 -7.89 -1.87
C GLU A 53 -13.46 -9.17 -2.59
N LYS A 54 -14.51 -9.06 -3.44
CA LYS A 54 -15.05 -10.15 -4.28
C LYS A 54 -14.47 -10.12 -5.70
N SER A 55 -13.70 -9.11 -6.06
CA SER A 55 -13.07 -8.99 -7.38
C SER A 55 -12.13 -10.16 -7.66
N LYS A 56 -11.96 -10.51 -8.94
CA LYS A 56 -11.15 -11.65 -9.37
C LYS A 56 -9.70 -11.54 -8.87
N ILE A 57 -9.24 -12.59 -8.21
CA ILE A 57 -7.88 -12.71 -7.68
C ILE A 57 -7.04 -13.52 -8.68
N LEU A 58 -6.00 -12.88 -9.21
CA LEU A 58 -5.02 -13.52 -10.11
C LEU A 58 -3.71 -12.70 -10.09
N PRO A 59 -2.89 -12.84 -9.03
CA PRO A 59 -1.66 -12.06 -8.91
C PRO A 59 -0.65 -12.43 -9.98
N LYS A 60 -0.09 -11.43 -10.67
CA LYS A 60 0.97 -11.64 -11.67
C LYS A 60 2.35 -11.72 -11.02
N SER A 61 2.63 -10.85 -10.04
CA SER A 61 3.94 -10.74 -9.41
C SER A 61 4.19 -11.82 -8.35
N VAL A 62 5.47 -12.17 -8.16
CA VAL A 62 5.92 -13.05 -7.06
C VAL A 62 5.47 -12.50 -5.71
N TYR A 63 5.57 -11.17 -5.52
CA TYR A 63 5.08 -10.51 -4.30
C TYR A 63 3.60 -10.77 -4.06
N GLY A 64 2.75 -10.52 -5.07
CA GLY A 64 1.30 -10.77 -4.98
C GLY A 64 0.97 -12.24 -4.73
N LYS A 65 1.65 -13.17 -5.42
CA LYS A 65 1.48 -14.62 -5.25
C LYS A 65 1.82 -15.07 -3.83
N THR A 66 2.95 -14.62 -3.29
CA THR A 66 3.38 -15.00 -1.93
C THR A 66 2.48 -14.39 -0.85
N LYS A 67 1.98 -13.14 -1.03
CA LYS A 67 1.01 -12.52 -0.12
C LYS A 67 -0.34 -13.23 -0.15
N LEU A 68 -0.84 -13.62 -1.34
CA LEU A 68 -2.07 -14.40 -1.47
C LEU A 68 -1.95 -15.77 -0.79
N LEU A 69 -0.81 -16.45 -0.93
CA LEU A 69 -0.58 -17.73 -0.27
C LEU A 69 -0.57 -17.57 1.25
N ALA A 70 0.05 -16.50 1.76
CA ALA A 70 0.01 -16.16 3.19
C ALA A 70 -1.43 -15.87 3.66
N GLU A 71 -2.25 -15.11 2.90
CA GLU A 71 -3.68 -14.92 3.22
C GLU A 71 -4.40 -16.26 3.43
N LYS A 72 -4.25 -17.19 2.46
CA LYS A 72 -4.90 -18.50 2.52
C LYS A 72 -4.47 -19.31 3.74
N ILE A 73 -3.18 -19.31 4.06
CA ILE A 73 -2.62 -20.01 5.22
C ILE A 73 -3.19 -19.42 6.53
N ILE A 74 -3.18 -18.09 6.66
CA ILE A 74 -3.70 -17.39 7.84
C ILE A 74 -5.19 -17.68 8.03
N ILE A 75 -5.99 -17.55 6.96
CA ILE A 75 -7.44 -17.76 7.02
C ILE A 75 -7.75 -19.19 7.44
N SER A 76 -7.08 -20.18 6.84
CA SER A 76 -7.27 -21.60 7.18
C SER A 76 -6.89 -21.89 8.64
N TYR A 77 -5.71 -21.41 9.07
CA TYR A 77 -5.23 -21.57 10.44
C TYR A 77 -6.17 -20.90 11.45
N CYS A 78 -6.50 -19.63 11.25
CA CYS A 78 -7.34 -18.87 12.17
C CYS A 78 -8.75 -19.46 12.31
N LYS A 79 -9.31 -20.02 11.22
CA LYS A 79 -10.59 -20.73 11.29
C LYS A 79 -10.49 -22.00 12.14
N LYS A 80 -9.45 -22.81 11.96
CA LYS A 80 -9.19 -24.02 12.71
C LYS A 80 -9.03 -23.73 14.20
N GLU A 81 -8.21 -22.75 14.55
CA GLU A 81 -7.87 -22.40 15.94
C GLU A 81 -8.85 -21.39 16.56
N LYS A 82 -9.97 -21.08 15.91
CA LYS A 82 -11.00 -20.12 16.37
C LYS A 82 -10.43 -18.74 16.72
N ILE A 83 -9.41 -18.29 15.98
CA ILE A 83 -8.81 -16.96 16.08
C ILE A 83 -9.53 -16.01 15.13
N ASN A 84 -9.92 -14.82 15.60
CA ASN A 84 -10.49 -13.80 14.72
C ASN A 84 -9.38 -13.18 13.88
N TYR A 85 -9.66 -12.91 12.59
CA TYR A 85 -8.65 -12.30 11.71
C TYR A 85 -9.17 -11.09 10.94
N GLY A 86 -8.27 -10.15 10.68
CA GLY A 86 -8.45 -9.07 9.74
C GLY A 86 -7.35 -9.13 8.67
N VAL A 87 -7.72 -9.39 7.42
CA VAL A 87 -6.81 -9.31 6.28
C VAL A 87 -6.99 -7.96 5.62
N LEU A 88 -5.97 -7.11 5.67
CA LEU A 88 -6.01 -5.75 5.16
C LEU A 88 -5.22 -5.68 3.85
N ARG A 89 -5.92 -5.55 2.71
CA ARG A 89 -5.31 -5.40 1.38
C ARG A 89 -5.01 -3.94 1.13
N TYR A 90 -3.74 -3.56 1.31
CA TYR A 90 -3.30 -2.18 1.10
C TYR A 90 -3.21 -1.84 -0.38
N PHE A 91 -3.59 -0.61 -0.68
CA PHE A 91 -3.23 0.06 -1.92
C PHE A 91 -1.91 0.81 -1.74
N ASN A 92 -1.69 1.93 -2.37
CA ASN A 92 -0.39 2.59 -2.32
C ASN A 92 -0.25 3.42 -1.04
N VAL A 93 0.54 2.95 -0.10
CA VAL A 93 0.79 3.67 1.16
C VAL A 93 1.76 4.82 0.94
N CYS A 94 1.45 5.99 1.47
CA CYS A 94 2.23 7.21 1.32
C CYS A 94 2.16 8.11 2.57
N GLY A 95 2.93 9.19 2.55
CA GLY A 95 2.94 10.14 3.67
C GLY A 95 3.93 9.77 4.79
N ALA A 96 4.05 10.69 5.74
CA ALA A 96 4.78 10.51 6.98
C ALA A 96 3.92 11.01 8.16
N SER A 97 4.23 10.63 9.39
CA SER A 97 3.42 10.99 10.54
C SER A 97 3.22 12.51 10.66
N PRO A 98 2.02 12.95 11.11
CA PRO A 98 1.75 14.38 11.34
C PRO A 98 2.76 15.05 12.29
N SER A 99 3.31 14.29 13.24
CA SER A 99 4.35 14.77 14.16
C SER A 99 5.72 14.96 13.51
N GLY A 100 5.96 14.40 12.29
CA GLY A 100 7.26 14.38 11.65
C GLY A 100 8.31 13.50 12.36
N LYS A 101 7.87 12.60 13.25
CA LYS A 101 8.78 11.68 13.98
C LYS A 101 8.95 10.32 13.27
N ILE A 102 7.99 9.92 12.43
CA ILE A 102 7.95 8.61 11.78
C ILE A 102 7.68 8.81 10.28
N GLY A 103 8.46 8.13 9.45
CA GLY A 103 8.28 8.12 7.99
C GLY A 103 9.11 7.03 7.33
N LEU A 104 8.96 6.86 6.03
CA LEU A 104 9.65 5.83 5.27
C LEU A 104 11.12 6.19 5.08
N ILE A 105 12.04 5.33 5.54
CA ILE A 105 13.48 5.49 5.41
C ILE A 105 14.00 4.73 4.18
N SER A 106 13.50 3.51 3.96
CA SER A 106 14.01 2.63 2.91
C SER A 106 13.86 3.20 1.52
N LYS A 107 14.90 3.05 0.70
CA LYS A 107 14.82 3.25 -0.75
C LYS A 107 14.04 2.08 -1.36
N GLY A 108 13.22 2.35 -2.38
CA GLY A 108 12.43 1.31 -3.06
C GLY A 108 11.55 1.90 -4.15
N ASP A 109 10.61 1.11 -4.67
CA ASP A 109 9.72 1.52 -5.78
C ASP A 109 8.51 2.36 -5.31
N HIS A 110 8.67 3.13 -4.24
CA HIS A 110 7.60 3.96 -3.69
C HIS A 110 7.60 5.35 -4.33
N LEU A 111 6.56 5.68 -5.10
CA LEU A 111 6.44 6.93 -5.84
C LEU A 111 6.71 8.16 -4.96
N PHE A 112 5.95 8.32 -3.87
CA PHE A 112 6.09 9.48 -2.97
C PHE A 112 7.49 9.59 -2.35
N LYS A 113 8.09 8.46 -1.93
CA LYS A 113 9.44 8.43 -1.39
C LYS A 113 10.47 8.88 -2.43
N ASN A 114 10.39 8.34 -3.64
CA ASN A 114 11.33 8.67 -4.70
C ASN A 114 11.24 10.15 -5.09
N ILE A 115 10.00 10.68 -5.26
CA ILE A 115 9.81 12.09 -5.59
C ILE A 115 10.31 12.98 -4.42
N SER A 116 9.93 12.69 -3.18
CA SER A 116 10.32 13.52 -2.03
C SER A 116 11.84 13.51 -1.79
N THR A 117 12.50 12.36 -2.02
CA THR A 117 13.97 12.27 -1.95
C THR A 117 14.65 13.13 -3.04
N GLU A 118 14.10 13.16 -4.26
CA GLU A 118 14.62 13.99 -5.35
C GLU A 118 14.38 15.48 -5.09
N ILE A 119 13.17 15.85 -4.68
CA ILE A 119 12.75 17.25 -4.50
C ILE A 119 13.61 18.01 -3.48
N VAL A 120 14.17 17.34 -2.48
CA VAL A 120 15.04 18.00 -1.49
C VAL A 120 16.47 18.19 -1.98
N LYS A 121 16.87 17.63 -3.12
CA LYS A 121 18.18 17.87 -3.78
C LYS A 121 18.25 19.28 -4.38
N LYS A 122 19.49 19.75 -4.65
CA LYS A 122 19.72 21.04 -5.34
C LYS A 122 19.17 21.02 -6.77
N LYS A 123 19.38 19.93 -7.52
CA LYS A 123 18.94 19.73 -8.92
C LYS A 123 18.03 18.49 -8.98
N PRO A 124 16.73 18.61 -8.71
CA PRO A 124 15.82 17.45 -8.67
C PRO A 124 15.55 16.90 -10.08
N LEU A 125 15.61 15.58 -10.22
CA LEU A 125 15.26 14.83 -11.42
C LEU A 125 14.23 13.77 -11.09
N ILE A 126 12.99 13.90 -11.58
CA ILE A 126 11.92 12.94 -11.35
C ILE A 126 11.73 12.08 -12.59
N SER A 127 11.76 10.75 -12.41
CA SER A 127 11.43 9.80 -13.48
C SER A 127 9.96 9.37 -13.39
N ILE A 128 9.24 9.49 -14.53
CA ILE A 128 7.88 8.98 -14.71
C ILE A 128 7.97 7.73 -15.58
N TYR A 129 7.47 6.60 -15.09
CA TYR A 129 7.51 5.31 -15.77
C TYR A 129 6.17 5.03 -16.47
N GLY A 130 6.19 5.05 -17.82
CA GLY A 130 5.00 4.93 -18.65
C GLY A 130 4.27 6.28 -18.79
N ASN A 131 4.11 6.72 -20.04
CA ASN A 131 3.38 7.93 -20.44
C ASN A 131 2.37 7.62 -21.56
N ASP A 132 2.14 6.33 -21.80
CA ASP A 132 1.37 5.76 -22.89
C ASP A 132 0.25 4.83 -22.41
N TYR A 133 -0.12 4.91 -21.10
CA TYR A 133 -1.29 4.20 -20.57
C TYR A 133 -2.58 4.78 -21.13
N ASN A 134 -3.62 3.95 -21.26
CA ASN A 134 -4.96 4.39 -21.63
C ASN A 134 -5.66 5.09 -20.45
N THR A 135 -5.13 6.25 -20.08
CA THR A 135 -5.59 7.12 -18.99
C THR A 135 -5.60 8.57 -19.46
N PRO A 136 -6.32 9.48 -18.82
CA PRO A 136 -6.46 10.86 -19.30
C PRO A 136 -5.16 11.62 -19.52
N ASP A 137 -4.08 11.30 -18.80
CA ASP A 137 -2.78 11.97 -18.92
C ASP A 137 -1.64 11.03 -19.33
N GLY A 138 -1.98 9.82 -19.73
CA GLY A 138 -1.05 8.78 -20.18
C GLY A 138 -0.27 8.10 -19.05
N THR A 139 -0.46 8.50 -17.78
CA THR A 139 0.26 7.89 -16.65
C THR A 139 -0.64 6.98 -15.80
N ALA A 140 -0.03 6.03 -15.10
CA ALA A 140 -0.78 5.06 -14.29
C ALA A 140 -1.58 5.73 -13.15
N ILE A 141 -2.79 5.21 -12.89
CA ILE A 141 -3.68 5.70 -11.82
C ILE A 141 -3.65 4.75 -10.64
N ARG A 142 -3.46 5.30 -9.44
CA ARG A 142 -3.39 4.55 -8.18
C ARG A 142 -4.23 5.18 -7.09
N ASP A 143 -4.68 4.36 -6.16
CA ASP A 143 -5.26 4.82 -4.89
C ASP A 143 -4.14 4.95 -3.85
N PHE A 144 -3.95 6.16 -3.32
CA PHE A 144 -2.91 6.46 -2.36
C PHE A 144 -3.52 6.71 -0.99
N ILE A 145 -3.10 5.96 0.02
CA ILE A 145 -3.57 6.08 1.39
C ILE A 145 -2.45 6.58 2.31
N HIS A 146 -2.76 7.58 3.16
CA HIS A 146 -1.81 8.10 4.14
C HIS A 146 -1.51 7.05 5.21
N VAL A 147 -0.23 6.90 5.56
CA VAL A 147 0.24 5.89 6.52
C VAL A 147 -0.45 5.98 7.87
N THR A 148 -0.79 7.19 8.34
CA THR A 148 -1.49 7.37 9.63
C THR A 148 -2.95 6.92 9.56
N ASP A 149 -3.65 7.18 8.46
CA ASP A 149 -5.01 6.65 8.26
C ASP A 149 -4.99 5.12 8.18
N LEU A 150 -3.96 4.55 7.55
CA LEU A 150 -3.80 3.10 7.50
C LEU A 150 -3.51 2.51 8.90
N ALA A 151 -2.68 3.16 9.72
CA ALA A 151 -2.43 2.74 11.10
C ALA A 151 -3.71 2.77 11.93
N GLU A 152 -4.53 3.81 11.77
CA GLU A 152 -5.84 3.91 12.41
C GLU A 152 -6.79 2.77 11.98
N ILE A 153 -6.79 2.42 10.68
CA ILE A 153 -7.56 1.26 10.17
C ILE A 153 -7.14 -0.03 10.89
N HIS A 154 -5.84 -0.28 11.10
CA HIS A 154 -5.37 -1.47 11.82
C HIS A 154 -5.94 -1.53 13.23
N TYR A 155 -5.84 -0.43 13.97
CA TYR A 155 -6.35 -0.35 15.33
C TYR A 155 -7.86 -0.55 15.40
N GLN A 156 -8.62 0.15 14.55
CA GLN A 156 -10.08 0.06 14.53
C GLN A 156 -10.58 -1.34 14.10
N VAL A 157 -9.92 -1.96 13.11
CA VAL A 157 -10.25 -3.32 12.68
C VAL A 157 -9.94 -4.33 13.79
N LEU A 158 -8.77 -4.22 14.45
CA LEU A 158 -8.41 -5.08 15.58
C LEU A 158 -9.46 -4.99 16.70
N LYS A 159 -9.82 -3.76 17.10
CA LYS A 159 -10.86 -3.51 18.10
C LYS A 159 -12.22 -4.14 17.69
N LYS A 160 -12.61 -3.92 16.42
CA LYS A 160 -13.90 -4.42 15.91
C LYS A 160 -13.97 -5.94 15.82
N ILE A 161 -12.93 -6.63 15.32
CA ILE A 161 -12.92 -8.09 15.25
C ILE A 161 -12.86 -8.72 16.65
N SER A 162 -12.17 -8.09 17.61
CA SER A 162 -12.13 -8.53 19.00
C SER A 162 -13.51 -8.47 19.65
N GLN A 163 -14.26 -7.39 19.43
CA GLN A 163 -15.59 -7.20 19.99
C GLN A 163 -16.67 -8.04 19.30
N SER A 164 -16.70 -8.00 17.96
CA SER A 164 -17.78 -8.63 17.18
C SER A 164 -17.57 -10.12 16.91
N LYS A 165 -16.35 -10.64 17.14
CA LYS A 165 -15.92 -11.99 16.78
C LYS A 165 -16.09 -12.33 15.28
N LYS A 166 -16.13 -11.29 14.43
CA LYS A 166 -16.33 -11.42 12.97
C LYS A 166 -15.04 -11.13 12.21
N SER A 167 -14.42 -12.15 11.66
CA SER A 167 -13.26 -12.02 10.77
C SER A 167 -13.62 -11.35 9.45
N LYS A 168 -12.68 -10.58 8.87
CA LYS A 168 -12.89 -9.83 7.63
C LYS A 168 -11.65 -9.75 6.77
N ILE A 169 -11.89 -9.68 5.45
CA ILE A 169 -10.92 -9.20 4.44
C ILE A 169 -11.41 -7.82 4.02
N LEU A 170 -10.53 -6.82 3.95
CA LEU A 170 -10.89 -5.43 3.72
C LEU A 170 -9.89 -4.73 2.80
N ASN A 171 -10.38 -3.97 1.83
CA ASN A 171 -9.57 -3.09 1.00
C ASN A 171 -9.28 -1.78 1.71
N CYS A 172 -7.99 -1.43 1.84
CA CYS A 172 -7.52 -0.23 2.52
C CYS A 172 -6.99 0.79 1.51
N GLY A 173 -7.88 1.67 1.06
CA GLY A 173 -7.64 2.78 0.15
C GLY A 173 -8.72 3.84 0.31
N TYR A 174 -8.57 4.98 -0.37
CA TYR A 174 -9.52 6.10 -0.26
C TYR A 174 -10.71 6.00 -1.22
N ASN A 175 -10.72 5.01 -2.12
CA ASN A 175 -11.67 4.95 -3.24
C ASN A 175 -11.51 6.17 -4.18
N ARG A 176 -10.26 6.60 -4.37
CA ARG A 176 -9.89 7.74 -5.21
C ARG A 176 -8.63 7.43 -6.01
N GLY A 177 -8.75 7.44 -7.33
CA GLY A 177 -7.62 7.32 -8.23
C GLY A 177 -6.91 8.67 -8.42
N LEU A 178 -5.58 8.65 -8.33
CA LEU A 178 -4.72 9.77 -8.69
C LEU A 178 -3.67 9.28 -9.68
N SER A 179 -3.46 10.02 -10.75
CA SER A 179 -2.42 9.71 -11.72
C SER A 179 -1.02 10.05 -11.19
N VAL A 180 0.00 9.38 -11.72
CA VAL A 180 1.39 9.71 -11.37
C VAL A 180 1.71 11.16 -11.69
N LYS A 181 1.21 11.68 -12.82
CA LYS A 181 1.41 13.08 -13.22
C LYS A 181 0.75 14.07 -12.27
N GLN A 182 -0.47 13.78 -11.78
CA GLN A 182 -1.13 14.60 -10.75
C GLN A 182 -0.30 14.65 -9.46
N VAL A 183 0.24 13.51 -9.01
CA VAL A 183 1.11 13.46 -7.82
C VAL A 183 2.39 14.29 -8.05
N VAL A 184 3.05 14.13 -9.21
CA VAL A 184 4.25 14.92 -9.54
C VAL A 184 3.96 16.41 -9.57
N ASN A 185 2.84 16.82 -10.16
CA ASN A 185 2.44 18.23 -10.21
C ASN A 185 2.19 18.81 -8.81
N GLU A 186 1.57 18.06 -7.92
CA GLU A 186 1.39 18.50 -6.53
C GLU A 186 2.73 18.66 -5.81
N PHE A 187 3.71 17.77 -6.02
CA PHE A 187 5.05 17.96 -5.47
C PHE A 187 5.73 19.22 -6.05
N LYS A 188 5.54 19.49 -7.35
CA LYS A 188 6.09 20.71 -8.01
C LYS A 188 5.51 21.97 -7.41
N SER A 189 4.21 22.02 -7.16
CA SER A 189 3.52 23.20 -6.60
C SER A 189 4.00 23.58 -5.20
N GLN A 190 4.49 22.60 -4.42
CA GLN A 190 4.94 22.82 -3.05
C GLN A 190 6.40 23.24 -2.90
N VAL A 191 7.14 23.38 -4.00
CA VAL A 191 8.56 23.78 -3.96
C VAL A 191 8.87 24.85 -5.00
N LYS A 192 9.65 25.87 -4.59
CA LYS A 192 10.13 26.94 -5.49
C LYS A 192 11.43 26.50 -6.18
N LYS A 193 11.35 25.43 -7.00
CA LYS A 193 12.53 24.88 -7.71
C LYS A 193 12.15 24.42 -9.11
N THR A 194 13.06 24.58 -10.06
CA THR A 194 12.95 23.93 -11.37
C THR A 194 13.22 22.44 -11.23
N ILE A 195 12.26 21.63 -11.67
CA ILE A 195 12.31 20.17 -11.56
C ILE A 195 12.39 19.59 -12.97
N LYS A 196 13.46 18.85 -13.25
CA LYS A 196 13.57 18.10 -14.50
C LYS A 196 12.74 16.82 -14.41
N ILE A 197 11.94 16.56 -15.45
CA ILE A 197 11.14 15.33 -15.56
C ILE A 197 11.72 14.50 -16.71
N LYS A 198 11.94 13.20 -16.45
CA LYS A 198 12.37 12.22 -17.44
C LYS A 198 11.32 11.15 -17.60
N SER A 199 10.80 10.97 -18.82
CA SER A 199 9.93 9.83 -19.15
C SER A 199 10.78 8.57 -19.31
N GLN A 200 10.27 7.46 -18.78
CA GLN A 200 10.87 6.13 -18.85
C GLN A 200 9.85 5.14 -19.40
N LYS A 201 10.30 4.02 -19.94
CA LYS A 201 9.42 2.90 -20.34
C LYS A 201 8.60 2.40 -19.14
N ARG A 202 7.43 1.79 -19.41
CA ARG A 202 6.59 1.15 -18.38
C ARG A 202 7.42 0.13 -17.60
N ARG A 203 7.16 0.04 -16.30
CA ARG A 203 7.72 -1.03 -15.47
C ARG A 203 7.01 -2.35 -15.78
N LEU A 204 7.74 -3.44 -15.78
CA LEU A 204 7.17 -4.76 -15.98
C LEU A 204 6.16 -5.08 -14.86
N GLY A 205 4.95 -5.49 -15.24
CA GLY A 205 3.89 -5.85 -14.30
C GLY A 205 3.15 -4.67 -13.66
N ASP A 206 3.42 -3.42 -14.08
CA ASP A 206 2.64 -2.27 -13.61
C ASP A 206 1.23 -2.30 -14.22
N MET A 207 0.22 -2.17 -13.37
CA MET A 207 -1.18 -2.06 -13.77
C MET A 207 -1.47 -0.64 -14.26
N GLU A 208 -2.40 -0.50 -15.19
CA GLU A 208 -2.82 0.80 -15.70
C GLU A 208 -3.61 1.59 -14.64
N ILE A 209 -4.66 1.00 -14.11
CA ILE A 209 -5.51 1.58 -13.07
C ILE A 209 -5.71 0.56 -11.95
N LEU A 210 -5.56 1.02 -10.70
CA LEU A 210 -5.87 0.19 -9.54
C LEU A 210 -6.39 1.06 -8.38
N ILE A 211 -7.70 1.00 -8.14
CA ILE A 211 -8.42 1.81 -7.14
C ILE A 211 -9.20 0.89 -6.20
N ALA A 212 -9.19 1.21 -4.91
CA ALA A 212 -9.95 0.50 -3.89
C ALA A 212 -11.43 0.84 -3.94
N ASN A 213 -12.31 -0.14 -3.97
CA ASN A 213 -13.64 0.05 -3.42
C ASN A 213 -13.57 -0.24 -1.91
N ASN A 214 -13.75 0.77 -1.08
CA ASN A 214 -13.61 0.69 0.37
C ASN A 214 -14.96 0.67 1.11
N LYS A 215 -16.07 0.38 0.43
CA LYS A 215 -17.41 0.35 1.05
C LYS A 215 -17.47 -0.65 2.22
N SER A 216 -16.86 -1.84 2.06
CA SER A 216 -16.80 -2.85 3.13
C SER A 216 -16.06 -2.35 4.37
N LEU A 217 -14.92 -1.67 4.19
CA LEU A 217 -14.14 -1.07 5.26
C LEU A 217 -14.97 -0.02 6.02
N LYS A 218 -15.54 0.94 5.27
CA LYS A 218 -16.36 2.02 5.84
C LYS A 218 -17.53 1.46 6.65
N LYS A 219 -18.25 0.46 6.11
CA LYS A 219 -19.37 -0.19 6.81
C LYS A 219 -18.90 -0.94 8.07
N PHE A 220 -17.72 -1.61 8.03
CA PHE A 220 -17.28 -2.45 9.11
C PHE A 220 -16.83 -1.69 10.35
N ILE A 221 -16.09 -0.58 10.17
CA ILE A 221 -15.51 0.21 11.26
C ILE A 221 -15.98 1.67 11.32
N ASN A 222 -17.02 2.04 10.52
CA ASN A 222 -17.48 3.43 10.38
C ASN A 222 -16.33 4.42 10.12
N TRP A 223 -15.39 4.02 9.25
CA TRP A 223 -14.16 4.76 9.03
C TRP A 223 -14.37 6.02 8.19
N LYS A 224 -13.77 7.12 8.66
CA LYS A 224 -13.68 8.39 7.93
C LYS A 224 -12.18 8.76 7.81
N PRO A 225 -11.68 9.02 6.58
CA PRO A 225 -10.29 9.42 6.40
C PRO A 225 -10.03 10.81 7.00
N LYS A 226 -8.88 10.97 7.65
CA LYS A 226 -8.43 12.26 8.23
C LYS A 226 -7.37 12.95 7.38
N TYR A 227 -6.58 12.18 6.63
CA TYR A 227 -5.38 12.67 5.94
C TYR A 227 -5.44 12.44 4.42
N ASN A 228 -6.63 12.52 3.80
CA ASN A 228 -6.84 12.19 2.39
C ASN A 228 -6.56 13.34 1.40
N SER A 229 -6.11 14.49 1.87
CA SER A 229 -5.67 15.59 1.02
C SER A 229 -4.32 15.28 0.38
N LEU A 230 -4.24 15.30 -0.97
CA LEU A 230 -2.98 15.07 -1.68
C LEU A 230 -1.93 16.09 -1.26
N SER A 231 -2.32 17.36 -1.14
CA SER A 231 -1.43 18.44 -0.71
C SER A 231 -0.84 18.17 0.68
N TYR A 232 -1.68 17.74 1.63
CA TYR A 232 -1.21 17.39 2.96
C TYR A 232 -0.25 16.18 2.94
N ILE A 233 -0.58 15.13 2.20
CA ILE A 233 0.27 13.94 2.05
C ILE A 233 1.66 14.35 1.54
N VAL A 234 1.71 15.14 0.45
CA VAL A 234 2.97 15.64 -0.14
C VAL A 234 3.75 16.48 0.88
N LYS A 235 3.09 17.39 1.59
CA LYS A 235 3.72 18.21 2.64
C LYS A 235 4.40 17.35 3.71
N THR A 236 3.75 16.27 4.16
CA THR A 236 4.34 15.36 5.17
C THR A 236 5.56 14.62 4.62
N CYS A 237 5.54 14.19 3.34
CA CYS A 237 6.68 13.54 2.70
C CYS A 237 7.88 14.47 2.58
N ILE A 238 7.66 15.69 2.10
CA ILE A 238 8.74 16.70 1.93
C ILE A 238 9.36 17.04 3.29
N ARG A 239 8.53 17.27 4.31
CA ARG A 239 9.00 17.56 5.67
C ARG A 239 9.86 16.42 6.22
N TRP A 240 9.44 15.17 6.05
CA TRP A 240 10.18 14.00 6.47
C TRP A 240 11.55 13.90 5.79
N GLU A 241 11.60 14.05 4.45
CA GLU A 241 12.86 13.99 3.71
C GLU A 241 13.84 15.12 4.08
N LYS A 242 13.33 16.32 4.36
CA LYS A 242 14.18 17.40 4.87
C LYS A 242 14.82 17.01 6.20
N LYS A 243 14.03 16.44 7.13
CA LYS A 243 14.50 16.06 8.47
C LYS A 243 15.55 14.96 8.47
N ILE A 244 15.42 13.92 7.63
CA ILE A 244 16.39 12.81 7.62
C ILE A 244 17.65 13.09 6.80
N LYS A 245 17.73 14.25 6.14
CA LYS A 245 18.93 14.71 5.42
C LYS A 245 19.78 15.67 6.23
N THR A 246 19.20 16.26 7.29
CA THR A 246 19.94 17.00 8.32
C THR A 246 20.55 16.02 9.31
#